data_93313f4e434cbfdac194528459126a80
#
_entry.id   93313f4e434cbfdac194528459126a80
#
_cell.length_a   1.000
_cell.length_b   1.000
_cell.length_c   1.000
_cell.angle_alpha   90.00
_cell.angle_beta   90.00
_cell.angle_gamma   90.00
#
_symmetry.space_group_name_H-M   'P 1'
#
loop_
_entity.id
_entity.type
_entity.pdbx_description
1 polymer ?
#
loop_
_entity_poly.entity_id
_entity_poly.type
_entity_poly.pdbx_seq_one_letter_code
_entity_poly.pdbx_strand_id
1 'polypeptide(L)'
;YSLSRIRAQDLVQENAYPSLNLSLIKEIEISFPPLEEQQRIVSVLDDAFVDIEINSKQIQSRINDSNELLSSALSEMFSCPNVDWTKAKLNEITTKIGSGATPKGGKKSYKTEGVSLIRSMNIHDKYFKHKDLAYIDKSQAEKLSNVVVESNDVLLNITGASVARCNLAPREIIPARVNQHVMIIRPIHEKLNSKFLHFMLISKPYKDTLLAIGEQGGSTRQAITKSQVENFEISYPSSIQEQEGIVARITSLLIESEKLEGAYSRKLEYMDELKQSILQEAFSGKLTGGIAA
;
A
#
# COMPACT_ATOMS: atom_id res chain seq x y z
N TYR A 1 -19.46 24.93 15.77
CA TYR A 1 -20.01 24.58 14.42
C TYR A 1 -20.06 25.79 13.46
N SER A 2 -20.53 26.96 13.86
CA SER A 2 -20.61 28.15 12.96
C SER A 2 -19.27 28.50 12.32
N LEU A 3 -18.16 28.42 13.08
CA LEU A 3 -16.82 28.71 12.59
C LEU A 3 -16.28 27.65 11.60
N SER A 4 -16.79 26.42 11.62
CA SER A 4 -16.35 25.36 10.70
C SER A 4 -16.73 25.61 9.22
N ARG A 5 -17.62 26.58 8.96
CA ARG A 5 -18.01 27.01 7.61
C ARG A 5 -17.07 28.04 7.00
N ILE A 6 -16.21 28.63 7.81
CA ILE A 6 -15.25 29.65 7.38
C ILE A 6 -13.99 28.94 6.91
N ARG A 7 -13.58 29.22 5.69
CA ARG A 7 -12.31 28.69 5.18
C ARG A 7 -11.16 29.44 5.84
N ALA A 8 -10.32 28.72 6.57
CA ALA A 8 -9.14 29.31 7.19
C ALA A 8 -8.24 30.02 6.17
N GLN A 9 -8.22 29.57 4.93
CA GLN A 9 -7.47 30.16 3.81
C GLN A 9 -7.91 31.58 3.49
N ASP A 10 -9.19 31.93 3.65
CA ASP A 10 -9.73 33.28 3.40
C ASP A 10 -9.30 34.27 4.48
N LEU A 11 -8.75 33.78 5.59
CA LEU A 11 -8.32 34.56 6.77
C LEU A 11 -6.80 34.62 6.93
N VAL A 12 -6.03 33.98 6.03
CA VAL A 12 -4.57 33.90 6.11
C VAL A 12 -3.91 35.10 5.46
N GLN A 13 -2.94 35.68 6.12
CA GLN A 13 -2.04 36.66 5.52
C GLN A 13 -0.99 35.94 4.68
N GLU A 14 -0.76 36.40 3.45
CA GLU A 14 0.33 35.95 2.58
C GLU A 14 1.68 36.52 3.04
N ASN A 15 2.25 35.94 4.09
CA ASN A 15 3.59 36.24 4.58
C ASN A 15 4.48 34.97 4.44
N ALA A 16 5.79 35.15 4.63
CA ALA A 16 6.77 34.06 4.64
C ALA A 16 6.39 32.90 5.60
N TYR A 17 5.61 33.21 6.64
CA TYR A 17 4.95 32.24 7.52
C TYR A 17 3.44 32.52 7.52
N PRO A 18 2.59 31.60 7.03
CA PRO A 18 1.15 31.77 7.02
C PRO A 18 0.63 32.00 8.44
N SER A 19 -0.08 33.09 8.67
CA SER A 19 -0.70 33.42 9.96
C SER A 19 -2.11 33.96 9.75
N LEU A 20 -3.01 33.75 10.73
CA LEU A 20 -4.37 34.26 10.68
C LEU A 20 -4.36 35.79 10.87
N ASN A 21 -5.12 36.47 10.04
CA ASN A 21 -5.33 37.92 10.17
C ASN A 21 -6.43 38.20 11.21
N LEU A 22 -6.03 38.68 12.40
CA LEU A 22 -6.96 38.98 13.49
C LEU A 22 -7.99 40.07 13.13
N SER A 23 -7.64 40.99 12.23
CA SER A 23 -8.58 42.02 11.80
C SER A 23 -9.69 41.41 10.95
N LEU A 24 -9.37 40.51 10.02
CA LEU A 24 -10.38 39.80 9.22
C LEU A 24 -11.28 38.91 10.09
N ILE A 25 -10.72 38.30 11.14
CA ILE A 25 -11.53 37.51 12.08
C ILE A 25 -12.57 38.37 12.81
N LYS A 26 -12.22 39.63 13.19
CA LYS A 26 -13.14 40.54 13.85
C LYS A 26 -14.25 41.07 12.92
N GLU A 27 -14.03 41.07 11.63
CA GLU A 27 -14.99 41.53 10.62
C GLU A 27 -15.97 40.42 10.15
N ILE A 28 -15.81 39.19 10.68
CA ILE A 28 -16.70 38.10 10.33
C ILE A 28 -18.08 38.37 10.91
N GLU A 29 -19.04 38.58 10.06
CA GLU A 29 -20.46 38.65 10.44
C GLU A 29 -21.04 37.23 10.58
N ILE A 30 -21.59 36.93 11.75
CA ILE A 30 -22.24 35.67 12.06
C ILE A 30 -23.72 35.92 12.37
N SER A 31 -24.60 35.43 11.52
CA SER A 31 -26.04 35.37 11.82
C SER A 31 -26.32 34.16 12.72
N PHE A 32 -27.08 34.37 13.77
CA PHE A 32 -27.46 33.28 14.69
C PHE A 32 -28.92 33.44 15.13
N PRO A 33 -29.64 32.32 15.33
CA PRO A 33 -31.02 32.34 15.80
C PRO A 33 -31.08 32.59 17.33
N PRO A 34 -32.28 32.72 17.92
CA PRO A 34 -32.44 32.80 19.38
C PRO A 34 -31.76 31.63 20.10
N LEU A 35 -31.42 31.84 21.36
CA LEU A 35 -30.62 30.88 22.16
C LEU A 35 -31.27 29.48 22.25
N GLU A 36 -32.57 29.40 22.37
CA GLU A 36 -33.33 28.15 22.43
C GLU A 36 -33.15 27.34 21.13
N GLU A 37 -33.22 28.01 19.99
CA GLU A 37 -33.02 27.39 18.70
C GLU A 37 -31.57 26.99 18.48
N GLN A 38 -30.58 27.78 18.98
CA GLN A 38 -29.17 27.39 18.99
C GLN A 38 -28.95 26.08 19.75
N GLN A 39 -29.55 25.95 20.95
CA GLN A 39 -29.44 24.74 21.77
C GLN A 39 -30.06 23.53 21.06
N ARG A 40 -31.22 23.72 20.41
CA ARG A 40 -31.87 22.67 19.62
C ARG A 40 -31.01 22.20 18.45
N ILE A 41 -30.47 23.14 17.68
CA ILE A 41 -29.55 22.83 16.57
C ILE A 41 -28.34 22.05 17.06
N VAL A 42 -27.70 22.49 18.17
CA VAL A 42 -26.52 21.82 18.72
C VAL A 42 -26.86 20.41 19.16
N SER A 43 -27.99 20.19 19.84
CA SER A 43 -28.40 18.85 20.27
C SER A 43 -28.59 17.91 19.07
N VAL A 44 -29.27 18.36 18.02
CA VAL A 44 -29.47 17.54 16.80
C VAL A 44 -28.15 17.25 16.09
N LEU A 45 -27.23 18.22 16.04
CA LEU A 45 -25.90 18.04 15.43
C LEU A 45 -25.04 17.06 16.23
N ASP A 46 -25.05 17.18 17.57
CA ASP A 46 -24.26 16.30 18.43
C ASP A 46 -24.72 14.85 18.31
N ASP A 47 -26.05 14.60 18.34
CA ASP A 47 -26.60 13.26 18.14
C ASP A 47 -26.24 12.70 16.77
N ALA A 48 -26.44 13.47 15.69
CA ALA A 48 -26.12 13.05 14.33
C ALA A 48 -24.61 12.77 14.15
N PHE A 49 -23.74 13.55 14.76
CA PHE A 49 -22.30 13.38 14.64
C PHE A 49 -21.78 12.19 15.44
N VAL A 50 -22.39 11.91 16.59
CA VAL A 50 -22.10 10.67 17.34
C VAL A 50 -22.43 9.45 16.49
N ASP A 51 -23.60 9.45 15.85
CA ASP A 51 -24.00 8.34 14.97
C ASP A 51 -23.08 8.19 13.75
N ILE A 52 -22.71 9.29 13.10
CA ILE A 52 -21.76 9.29 11.98
C ILE A 52 -20.40 8.74 12.42
N GLU A 53 -19.90 9.16 13.58
CA GLU A 53 -18.62 8.71 14.10
C GLU A 53 -18.63 7.21 14.44
N ILE A 54 -19.69 6.72 15.07
CA ILE A 54 -19.87 5.29 15.36
C ILE A 54 -19.88 4.47 14.05
N ASN A 55 -20.68 4.89 13.07
CA ASN A 55 -20.76 4.22 11.78
C ASN A 55 -19.42 4.25 11.03
N SER A 56 -18.70 5.37 11.03
CA SER A 56 -17.40 5.49 10.41
C SER A 56 -16.36 4.56 11.05
N LYS A 57 -16.35 4.44 12.39
CA LYS A 57 -15.50 3.48 13.10
C LYS A 57 -15.83 2.03 12.76
N GLN A 58 -17.12 1.70 12.66
CA GLN A 58 -17.55 0.35 12.24
C GLN A 58 -17.12 0.02 10.82
N ILE A 59 -17.27 0.97 9.88
CA ILE A 59 -16.83 0.80 8.49
C ILE A 59 -15.31 0.59 8.44
N GLN A 60 -14.53 1.38 9.19
CA GLN A 60 -13.07 1.21 9.25
C GLN A 60 -12.68 -0.14 9.84
N SER A 61 -13.39 -0.62 10.85
CA SER A 61 -13.19 -1.98 11.38
C SER A 61 -13.43 -3.04 10.31
N ARG A 62 -14.49 -2.92 9.50
CA ARG A 62 -14.77 -3.87 8.41
C ARG A 62 -13.68 -3.92 7.34
N ILE A 63 -13.05 -2.79 7.03
CA ILE A 63 -11.88 -2.75 6.15
C ILE A 63 -10.71 -3.53 6.76
N ASN A 64 -10.44 -3.32 8.04
CA ASN A 64 -9.37 -4.02 8.75
C ASN A 64 -9.64 -5.54 8.83
N ASP A 65 -10.87 -5.94 9.18
CA ASP A 65 -11.30 -7.33 9.25
C ASP A 65 -11.13 -8.05 7.89
N SER A 66 -11.49 -7.37 6.78
CA SER A 66 -11.31 -7.91 5.43
C SER A 66 -9.84 -8.16 5.08
N ASN A 67 -8.96 -7.22 5.46
CA ASN A 67 -7.52 -7.36 5.25
C ASN A 67 -6.91 -8.48 6.12
N GLU A 68 -7.37 -8.61 7.35
CA GLU A 68 -6.95 -9.66 8.26
C GLU A 68 -7.40 -11.04 7.78
N LEU A 69 -8.64 -11.16 7.30
CA LEU A 69 -9.18 -12.39 6.72
C LEU A 69 -8.35 -12.86 5.53
N LEU A 70 -8.01 -11.93 4.61
CA LEU A 70 -7.15 -12.24 3.46
C LEU A 70 -5.76 -12.71 3.91
N SER A 71 -5.15 -12.02 4.88
CA SER A 71 -3.84 -12.38 5.43
C SER A 71 -3.88 -13.77 6.09
N SER A 72 -4.97 -14.06 6.82
CA SER A 72 -5.18 -15.36 7.48
C SER A 72 -5.36 -16.47 6.46
N ALA A 73 -6.16 -16.23 5.40
CA ALA A 73 -6.36 -17.22 4.33
C ALA A 73 -5.04 -17.55 3.60
N LEU A 74 -4.23 -16.52 3.28
CA LEU A 74 -2.89 -16.73 2.72
C LEU A 74 -1.99 -17.52 3.68
N SER A 75 -2.04 -17.18 4.96
CA SER A 75 -1.24 -17.84 5.98
C SER A 75 -1.61 -19.33 6.11
N GLU A 76 -2.89 -19.64 6.14
CA GLU A 76 -3.40 -21.01 6.23
C GLU A 76 -2.97 -21.86 5.03
N MET A 77 -3.10 -21.31 3.81
CA MET A 77 -2.70 -22.01 2.57
C MET A 77 -1.23 -22.41 2.54
N PHE A 78 -0.35 -21.64 3.19
CA PHE A 78 1.10 -21.87 3.16
C PHE A 78 1.70 -22.34 4.49
N SER A 79 0.94 -22.37 5.60
CA SER A 79 1.44 -22.84 6.90
C SER A 79 1.49 -24.36 6.99
N CYS A 80 0.56 -25.05 6.34
CA CYS A 80 0.46 -26.50 6.34
C CYS A 80 0.57 -27.02 4.92
N PRO A 81 1.79 -27.07 4.34
CA PRO A 81 1.96 -27.65 3.01
C PRO A 81 1.40 -29.09 3.00
N ASN A 82 0.69 -29.42 1.94
CA ASN A 82 0.17 -30.77 1.76
C ASN A 82 1.31 -31.79 1.85
N VAL A 83 1.06 -32.97 2.34
CA VAL A 83 2.09 -34.02 2.54
C VAL A 83 2.83 -34.31 1.23
N ASP A 84 2.18 -34.11 0.08
CA ASP A 84 2.70 -34.37 -1.25
C ASP A 84 3.51 -33.20 -1.85
N TRP A 85 3.70 -32.08 -1.13
CA TRP A 85 4.48 -30.95 -1.63
C TRP A 85 5.98 -31.26 -1.57
N THR A 86 6.66 -30.90 -2.66
CA THR A 86 8.11 -31.05 -2.78
C THR A 86 8.82 -29.90 -2.05
N LYS A 87 9.90 -30.21 -1.34
CA LYS A 87 10.79 -29.23 -0.76
C LYS A 87 11.98 -28.99 -1.68
N ALA A 88 12.32 -27.73 -1.89
CA ALA A 88 13.53 -27.34 -2.61
C ALA A 88 14.06 -25.99 -2.13
N LYS A 89 15.36 -25.77 -2.34
CA LYS A 89 15.96 -24.46 -2.20
C LYS A 89 15.68 -23.61 -3.44
N LEU A 90 15.57 -22.30 -3.29
CA LEU A 90 15.30 -21.41 -4.41
C LEU A 90 16.33 -21.54 -5.53
N ASN A 91 17.61 -21.78 -5.24
CA ASN A 91 18.63 -21.96 -6.28
C ASN A 91 18.42 -23.21 -7.17
N GLU A 92 17.65 -24.22 -6.72
CA GLU A 92 17.39 -25.45 -7.45
C GLU A 92 16.22 -25.31 -8.45
N ILE A 93 15.41 -24.28 -8.25
CA ILE A 93 14.14 -24.06 -8.96
C ILE A 93 14.02 -22.67 -9.59
N THR A 94 15.13 -21.95 -9.64
CA THR A 94 15.22 -20.63 -10.28
C THR A 94 16.37 -20.56 -11.26
N THR A 95 16.20 -19.79 -12.34
CA THR A 95 17.26 -19.53 -13.33
C THR A 95 18.11 -18.32 -12.95
N LYS A 96 17.61 -17.48 -12.04
CA LYS A 96 18.30 -16.27 -11.62
C LYS A 96 17.94 -15.86 -10.19
N ILE A 97 18.97 -15.58 -9.40
CA ILE A 97 18.88 -14.86 -8.12
C ILE A 97 20.00 -13.81 -8.12
N GLY A 98 19.64 -12.52 -8.03
CA GLY A 98 20.64 -11.46 -8.03
C GLY A 98 20.08 -10.07 -7.80
N SER A 99 20.87 -9.23 -7.15
CA SER A 99 20.59 -7.81 -6.93
C SER A 99 21.52 -6.94 -7.77
N GLY A 100 21.09 -5.71 -8.04
CA GLY A 100 21.82 -4.76 -8.86
C GLY A 100 22.72 -3.83 -8.07
N ALA A 101 22.90 -2.64 -8.62
CA ALA A 101 23.65 -1.57 -7.99
C ALA A 101 22.99 -0.21 -8.29
N THR A 102 23.26 0.78 -7.45
CA THR A 102 22.91 2.16 -7.76
C THR A 102 24.00 2.76 -8.65
N PRO A 103 23.64 3.41 -9.77
CA PRO A 103 24.59 4.11 -10.62
C PRO A 103 25.43 5.14 -9.84
N LYS A 104 26.69 5.34 -10.25
CA LYS A 104 27.56 6.38 -9.63
C LYS A 104 26.87 7.75 -9.71
N GLY A 105 26.87 8.49 -8.60
CA GLY A 105 26.14 9.75 -8.45
C GLY A 105 24.75 9.62 -7.81
N GLY A 106 24.28 8.41 -7.60
CA GLY A 106 23.01 8.14 -6.91
C GLY A 106 21.83 8.85 -7.57
N LYS A 107 20.96 9.48 -6.78
CA LYS A 107 19.77 10.18 -7.25
C LYS A 107 20.05 11.27 -8.30
N LYS A 108 21.22 11.92 -8.24
CA LYS A 108 21.61 12.97 -9.19
C LYS A 108 21.91 12.42 -10.60
N SER A 109 22.18 11.12 -10.73
CA SER A 109 22.48 10.49 -12.03
C SER A 109 21.25 9.95 -12.73
N TYR A 110 20.06 9.99 -12.11
CA TYR A 110 18.81 9.53 -12.70
C TYR A 110 18.36 10.45 -13.83
N LYS A 111 17.68 9.89 -14.80
CA LYS A 111 17.15 10.55 -15.99
C LYS A 111 15.64 10.75 -15.87
N THR A 112 15.10 11.60 -16.72
CA THR A 112 13.63 11.79 -16.85
C THR A 112 12.97 10.64 -17.61
N GLU A 113 13.75 9.96 -18.48
CA GLU A 113 13.30 8.83 -19.30
C GLU A 113 14.45 7.84 -19.55
N GLY A 114 14.16 6.66 -20.05
CA GLY A 114 15.15 5.63 -20.38
C GLY A 114 14.78 4.24 -19.86
N VAL A 115 15.77 3.49 -19.42
CA VAL A 115 15.59 2.17 -18.83
C VAL A 115 15.15 2.33 -17.38
N SER A 116 14.07 1.66 -16.98
CA SER A 116 13.54 1.74 -15.61
C SER A 116 14.55 1.18 -14.59
N LEU A 117 14.75 1.89 -13.49
CA LEU A 117 15.54 1.42 -12.34
C LEU A 117 14.62 1.22 -11.14
N ILE A 118 14.32 -0.03 -10.86
CA ILE A 118 13.44 -0.43 -9.76
C ILE A 118 14.22 -0.31 -8.45
N ARG A 119 13.61 0.36 -7.49
CA ARG A 119 14.14 0.56 -6.13
C ARG A 119 13.17 -0.02 -5.11
N SER A 120 13.65 -0.28 -3.90
CA SER A 120 12.83 -0.86 -2.83
C SER A 120 11.52 -0.10 -2.56
N MET A 121 11.50 1.21 -2.77
CA MET A 121 10.31 2.04 -2.60
C MET A 121 9.20 1.79 -3.65
N ASN A 122 9.53 1.11 -4.75
CA ASN A 122 8.55 0.75 -5.80
C ASN A 122 7.84 -0.57 -5.48
N ILE A 123 8.38 -1.38 -4.56
CA ILE A 123 7.89 -2.73 -4.27
C ILE A 123 7.05 -2.70 -3.00
N HIS A 124 5.78 -3.08 -3.13
CA HIS A 124 4.84 -3.33 -2.06
C HIS A 124 4.18 -4.69 -2.28
N ASP A 125 3.79 -5.39 -1.22
CA ASP A 125 3.26 -6.76 -1.32
C ASP A 125 2.01 -6.88 -2.20
N LYS A 126 1.12 -5.88 -2.15
CA LYS A 126 -0.15 -5.87 -2.89
C LYS A 126 -0.07 -5.16 -4.25
N TYR A 127 0.88 -4.24 -4.46
CA TYR A 127 0.97 -3.43 -5.68
C TYR A 127 2.40 -3.00 -5.98
N PHE A 128 2.66 -2.68 -7.25
CA PHE A 128 3.88 -2.01 -7.66
C PHE A 128 3.65 -0.50 -7.72
N LYS A 129 4.50 0.28 -7.04
CA LYS A 129 4.37 1.73 -7.00
C LYS A 129 5.11 2.37 -8.17
N HIS A 130 4.37 2.84 -9.17
CA HIS A 130 4.92 3.53 -10.36
C HIS A 130 5.41 4.95 -10.05
N LYS A 131 4.80 5.62 -9.08
CA LYS A 131 5.21 6.96 -8.66
C LYS A 131 6.68 6.94 -8.22
N ASP A 132 7.45 7.93 -8.72
CA ASP A 132 8.88 8.08 -8.46
C ASP A 132 9.74 6.92 -9.01
N LEU A 133 9.28 6.19 -10.04
CA LEU A 133 10.13 5.24 -10.74
C LEU A 133 11.33 5.99 -11.34
N ALA A 134 12.54 5.52 -11.05
CA ALA A 134 13.75 6.13 -11.56
C ALA A 134 14.08 5.58 -12.96
N TYR A 135 14.78 6.40 -13.77
CA TYR A 135 15.25 5.99 -15.08
C TYR A 135 16.77 6.16 -15.17
N ILE A 136 17.41 5.33 -15.98
CA ILE A 136 18.83 5.34 -16.26
C ILE A 136 19.06 5.31 -17.78
N ASP A 137 20.18 5.86 -18.21
CA ASP A 137 20.56 5.81 -19.62
C ASP A 137 21.09 4.42 -20.04
N LYS A 138 21.29 4.23 -21.35
CA LYS A 138 21.75 2.96 -21.92
C LYS A 138 23.10 2.54 -21.35
N SER A 139 24.05 3.46 -21.20
CA SER A 139 25.38 3.18 -20.67
C SER A 139 25.33 2.71 -19.21
N GLN A 140 24.45 3.32 -18.41
CA GLN A 140 24.22 2.88 -17.03
C GLN A 140 23.54 1.51 -17.00
N ALA A 141 22.56 1.26 -17.89
CA ALA A 141 21.86 -0.01 -17.98
C ALA A 141 22.75 -1.17 -18.47
N GLU A 142 23.73 -0.89 -19.35
CA GLU A 142 24.72 -1.87 -19.80
C GLU A 142 25.62 -2.35 -18.64
N LYS A 143 26.01 -1.46 -17.73
CA LYS A 143 26.76 -1.82 -16.51
C LYS A 143 25.96 -2.69 -15.53
N LEU A 144 24.66 -2.74 -15.71
CA LEU A 144 23.70 -3.56 -14.96
C LEU A 144 23.12 -4.69 -15.82
N SER A 145 23.86 -5.13 -16.85
CA SER A 145 23.44 -6.22 -17.75
C SER A 145 23.21 -7.55 -17.02
N ASN A 146 23.88 -7.74 -15.90
CA ASN A 146 23.70 -8.91 -15.04
C ASN A 146 22.37 -8.93 -14.27
N VAL A 147 21.59 -7.85 -14.26
CA VAL A 147 20.30 -7.73 -13.54
C VAL A 147 19.21 -7.15 -14.44
N VAL A 148 19.15 -7.64 -15.67
CA VAL A 148 18.02 -7.40 -16.55
C VAL A 148 16.77 -8.04 -15.96
N VAL A 149 15.74 -7.22 -15.80
CA VAL A 149 14.43 -7.67 -15.30
C VAL A 149 13.61 -8.18 -16.47
N GLU A 150 12.97 -9.31 -16.28
CA GLU A 150 11.99 -9.90 -17.22
C GLU A 150 10.58 -9.80 -16.60
N SER A 151 9.57 -9.89 -17.47
CA SER A 151 8.17 -9.92 -17.00
C SER A 151 7.94 -11.11 -16.07
N ASN A 152 7.21 -10.88 -14.98
CA ASN A 152 6.94 -11.87 -13.94
C ASN A 152 8.16 -12.32 -13.12
N ASP A 153 9.32 -11.66 -13.22
CA ASP A 153 10.35 -11.83 -12.20
C ASP A 153 9.78 -11.47 -10.83
N VAL A 154 10.08 -12.28 -9.83
CA VAL A 154 9.74 -11.98 -8.45
C VAL A 154 10.80 -11.03 -7.89
N LEU A 155 10.37 -9.86 -7.43
CA LEU A 155 11.22 -8.79 -6.92
C LEU A 155 11.13 -8.75 -5.40
N LEU A 156 12.22 -9.06 -4.71
CA LEU A 156 12.29 -9.10 -3.25
C LEU A 156 13.14 -7.96 -2.71
N ASN A 157 12.62 -7.17 -1.80
CA ASN A 157 13.39 -6.19 -1.04
C ASN A 157 14.26 -6.90 -0.01
N ILE A 158 15.58 -6.66 -0.08
CA ILE A 158 16.56 -7.38 0.74
C ILE A 158 17.24 -6.51 1.81
N THR A 159 16.90 -5.21 1.91
CA THR A 159 17.54 -4.33 2.91
C THR A 159 16.61 -3.25 3.45
N GLY A 160 16.86 -2.82 4.68
CA GLY A 160 16.23 -1.67 5.33
C GLY A 160 14.80 -1.93 5.79
N ALA A 161 14.06 -0.88 6.13
CA ALA A 161 12.71 -0.96 6.69
C ALA A 161 11.65 -1.63 5.78
N SER A 162 11.99 -1.88 4.52
CA SER A 162 11.13 -2.56 3.56
C SER A 162 11.59 -3.98 3.23
N VAL A 163 12.52 -4.55 4.01
CA VAL A 163 12.99 -5.93 3.83
C VAL A 163 11.82 -6.91 3.83
N ALA A 164 11.92 -7.96 3.04
CA ALA A 164 10.88 -8.97 2.80
C ALA A 164 9.59 -8.47 2.11
N ARG A 165 9.52 -7.20 1.63
CA ARG A 165 8.48 -6.86 0.68
C ARG A 165 8.77 -7.51 -0.67
N CYS A 166 7.72 -8.02 -1.30
CA CYS A 166 7.85 -8.79 -2.52
C CYS A 166 6.71 -8.47 -3.50
N ASN A 167 7.02 -8.39 -4.80
CA ASN A 167 6.02 -8.28 -5.86
C ASN A 167 6.57 -8.80 -7.18
N LEU A 168 5.71 -8.94 -8.16
CA LEU A 168 6.10 -9.30 -9.53
C LEU A 168 6.55 -8.05 -10.31
N ALA A 169 7.47 -8.24 -11.24
CA ALA A 169 7.87 -7.21 -12.18
C ALA A 169 6.75 -6.95 -13.19
N PRO A 170 6.15 -5.72 -13.22
CA PRO A 170 5.12 -5.41 -14.19
C PRO A 170 5.69 -5.35 -15.62
N ARG A 171 4.91 -5.80 -16.57
CA ARG A 171 5.35 -5.85 -17.98
C ARG A 171 5.60 -4.45 -18.57
N GLU A 172 4.81 -3.48 -18.17
CA GLU A 172 4.82 -2.12 -18.73
C GLU A 172 6.06 -1.30 -18.35
N ILE A 173 6.83 -1.71 -17.34
CA ILE A 173 8.06 -0.99 -16.95
C ILE A 173 9.32 -1.54 -17.64
N ILE A 174 9.20 -2.58 -18.44
CA ILE A 174 10.34 -3.20 -19.13
C ILE A 174 10.66 -2.38 -20.40
N PRO A 175 11.94 -2.13 -20.69
CA PRO A 175 13.15 -2.72 -20.08
C PRO A 175 13.50 -2.10 -18.70
N ALA A 176 13.88 -2.94 -17.75
CA ALA A 176 14.19 -2.51 -16.40
C ALA A 176 15.47 -3.15 -15.81
N ARG A 177 16.00 -2.52 -14.77
CA ARG A 177 17.07 -3.00 -13.90
C ARG A 177 16.65 -2.83 -12.45
N VAL A 178 17.32 -3.50 -11.54
CA VAL A 178 17.13 -3.33 -10.09
C VAL A 178 18.35 -2.67 -9.45
N ASN A 179 18.15 -1.98 -8.34
CA ASN A 179 19.26 -1.48 -7.52
C ASN A 179 19.76 -2.55 -6.52
N GLN A 180 20.72 -2.19 -5.66
CA GLN A 180 21.31 -3.12 -4.67
C GLN A 180 20.34 -3.52 -3.55
N HIS A 181 19.18 -2.89 -3.42
CA HIS A 181 18.19 -3.17 -2.38
C HIS A 181 17.08 -4.11 -2.84
N VAL A 182 17.08 -4.45 -4.13
CA VAL A 182 16.08 -5.31 -4.76
C VAL A 182 16.77 -6.52 -5.38
N MET A 183 16.28 -7.70 -5.07
CA MET A 183 16.74 -8.96 -5.64
C MET A 183 15.70 -9.50 -6.63
N ILE A 184 16.19 -9.88 -7.80
CA ILE A 184 15.42 -10.63 -8.81
C ILE A 184 15.48 -12.10 -8.40
N ILE A 185 14.33 -12.76 -8.38
CA ILE A 185 14.18 -14.21 -8.27
C ILE A 185 13.36 -14.63 -9.49
N ARG A 186 13.96 -15.40 -10.40
CA ARG A 186 13.32 -15.86 -11.64
C ARG A 186 13.10 -17.36 -11.57
N PRO A 187 11.86 -17.82 -11.36
CA PRO A 187 11.53 -19.22 -11.35
C PRO A 187 11.83 -19.93 -12.68
N ILE A 188 12.11 -21.22 -12.62
CA ILE A 188 12.04 -22.12 -13.77
C ILE A 188 10.56 -22.40 -14.01
N HIS A 189 10.02 -21.95 -15.14
CA HIS A 189 8.57 -21.97 -15.43
C HIS A 189 7.92 -23.36 -15.36
N GLU A 190 8.68 -24.39 -15.71
CA GLU A 190 8.22 -25.77 -15.67
C GLU A 190 8.15 -26.35 -14.26
N LYS A 191 8.76 -25.67 -13.28
CA LYS A 191 8.82 -26.11 -11.87
C LYS A 191 8.01 -25.23 -10.95
N LEU A 192 8.06 -23.90 -11.16
CA LEU A 192 7.53 -22.94 -10.19
C LEU A 192 6.86 -21.75 -10.87
N ASN A 193 5.58 -21.54 -10.56
CA ASN A 193 4.82 -20.40 -11.02
C ASN A 193 5.23 -19.13 -10.25
N SER A 194 5.53 -18.04 -10.95
CA SER A 194 5.97 -16.78 -10.35
C SER A 194 4.95 -16.15 -9.39
N LYS A 195 3.64 -16.21 -9.74
CA LYS A 195 2.57 -15.71 -8.85
C LYS A 195 2.44 -16.57 -7.60
N PHE A 196 2.58 -17.88 -7.75
CA PHE A 196 2.57 -18.81 -6.61
C PHE A 196 3.72 -18.47 -5.64
N LEU A 197 4.94 -18.31 -6.16
CA LEU A 197 6.09 -17.89 -5.35
C LEU A 197 5.86 -16.53 -4.69
N HIS A 198 5.33 -15.55 -5.41
CA HIS A 198 5.00 -14.24 -4.86
C HIS A 198 4.04 -14.36 -3.67
N PHE A 199 2.90 -15.05 -3.84
CA PHE A 199 1.90 -15.22 -2.78
C PHE A 199 2.47 -15.96 -1.57
N MET A 200 3.30 -16.96 -1.81
CA MET A 200 4.02 -17.67 -0.75
C MET A 200 4.92 -16.73 0.05
N LEU A 201 5.79 -15.95 -0.62
CA LEU A 201 6.76 -15.08 0.04
C LEU A 201 6.11 -13.93 0.82
N ILE A 202 4.93 -13.46 0.42
CA ILE A 202 4.17 -12.43 1.17
C ILE A 202 3.29 -13.03 2.27
N SER A 203 3.06 -14.35 2.28
CA SER A 203 2.33 -15.01 3.36
C SER A 203 3.09 -14.93 4.68
N LYS A 204 2.36 -14.85 5.78
CA LYS A 204 2.96 -14.64 7.11
C LYS A 204 4.08 -15.64 7.45
N PRO A 205 3.93 -16.97 7.28
CA PRO A 205 4.96 -17.93 7.67
C PRO A 205 6.28 -17.74 6.91
N TYR A 206 6.23 -17.49 5.61
CA TYR A 206 7.43 -17.29 4.80
C TYR A 206 8.03 -15.90 5.00
N LYS A 207 7.18 -14.89 5.15
CA LYS A 207 7.63 -13.51 5.42
C LYS A 207 8.31 -13.39 6.77
N ASP A 208 7.76 -13.98 7.82
CA ASP A 208 8.36 -14.00 9.15
C ASP A 208 9.73 -14.72 9.12
N THR A 209 9.85 -15.81 8.36
CA THR A 209 11.13 -16.50 8.17
C THR A 209 12.16 -15.62 7.44
N LEU A 210 11.75 -14.90 6.38
CA LEU A 210 12.63 -13.94 5.68
C LEU A 210 13.07 -12.79 6.58
N LEU A 211 12.18 -12.27 7.42
CA LEU A 211 12.51 -11.22 8.40
C LEU A 211 13.49 -11.73 9.44
N ALA A 212 13.28 -12.92 10.00
CA ALA A 212 14.18 -13.54 10.96
C ALA A 212 15.59 -13.77 10.37
N ILE A 213 15.68 -14.18 9.11
CA ILE A 213 16.96 -14.31 8.39
C ILE A 213 17.66 -12.95 8.25
N GLY A 214 16.90 -11.90 7.94
CA GLY A 214 17.41 -10.53 7.80
C GLY A 214 17.95 -9.93 9.11
N GLU A 215 17.42 -10.36 10.25
CA GLU A 215 17.87 -9.92 11.60
C GLU A 215 19.17 -10.59 12.07
N GLN A 216 19.45 -11.79 11.62
CA GLN A 216 20.63 -12.57 12.02
C GLN A 216 21.95 -11.97 11.53
N GLY A 217 21.94 -11.01 10.63
CA GLY A 217 23.14 -10.41 10.02
C GLY A 217 24.00 -9.54 10.93
N GLY A 218 23.63 -9.31 12.18
CA GLY A 218 24.43 -8.59 13.19
C GLY A 218 24.72 -7.11 12.88
N SER A 219 24.18 -6.58 11.80
CA SER A 219 24.32 -5.18 11.39
C SER A 219 23.20 -4.32 11.96
N THR A 220 23.44 -3.02 12.14
CA THR A 220 22.44 -2.04 12.56
C THR A 220 21.26 -1.89 11.57
N ARG A 221 21.29 -2.59 10.44
CA ARG A 221 20.23 -2.59 9.42
C ARG A 221 19.92 -4.02 9.01
N GLN A 222 18.65 -4.38 9.01
CA GLN A 222 18.18 -5.65 8.48
C GLN A 222 18.61 -5.82 7.02
N ALA A 223 19.21 -6.96 6.70
CA ALA A 223 19.66 -7.28 5.35
C ALA A 223 19.65 -8.79 5.10
N ILE A 224 19.13 -9.20 3.96
CA ILE A 224 19.15 -10.58 3.47
C ILE A 224 20.21 -10.69 2.37
N THR A 225 21.12 -11.62 2.51
CA THR A 225 22.19 -11.86 1.53
C THR A 225 21.69 -12.72 0.37
N LYS A 226 22.39 -12.66 -0.77
CA LYS A 226 22.10 -13.54 -1.91
C LYS A 226 22.15 -15.02 -1.52
N SER A 227 23.17 -15.45 -0.77
CA SER A 227 23.31 -16.84 -0.33
C SER A 227 22.16 -17.30 0.57
N GLN A 228 21.63 -16.42 1.41
CA GLN A 228 20.44 -16.73 2.23
C GLN A 228 19.19 -16.94 1.37
N VAL A 229 19.00 -16.11 0.33
CA VAL A 229 17.88 -16.30 -0.62
C VAL A 229 18.08 -17.56 -1.47
N GLU A 230 19.29 -17.84 -1.94
CA GLU A 230 19.62 -19.04 -2.70
C GLU A 230 19.35 -20.33 -1.90
N ASN A 231 19.62 -20.33 -0.60
CA ASN A 231 19.40 -21.44 0.31
C ASN A 231 18.03 -21.42 1.00
N PHE A 232 17.17 -20.46 0.68
CA PHE A 232 15.83 -20.39 1.25
C PHE A 232 14.99 -21.56 0.76
N GLU A 233 14.56 -22.41 1.70
CA GLU A 233 13.76 -23.60 1.40
C GLU A 233 12.29 -23.25 1.33
N ILE A 234 11.63 -23.74 0.29
CA ILE A 234 10.19 -23.65 0.13
C ILE A 234 9.57 -25.03 -0.11
N SER A 235 8.30 -25.16 0.27
CA SER A 235 7.47 -26.31 -0.06
C SER A 235 6.44 -25.92 -1.10
N TYR A 236 6.32 -26.67 -2.21
CA TYR A 236 5.44 -26.34 -3.31
C TYR A 236 4.90 -27.59 -4.01
N PRO A 237 3.70 -27.55 -4.62
CA PRO A 237 3.18 -28.64 -5.46
C PRO A 237 4.09 -28.86 -6.67
N SER A 238 4.44 -30.10 -6.97
CA SER A 238 5.20 -30.44 -8.19
C SER A 238 4.43 -30.15 -9.49
N SER A 239 3.10 -30.18 -9.41
CA SER A 239 2.23 -29.88 -10.55
C SER A 239 2.03 -28.36 -10.73
N ILE A 240 2.38 -27.85 -11.90
CA ILE A 240 2.11 -26.44 -12.27
C ILE A 240 0.61 -26.15 -12.26
N GLN A 241 -0.23 -27.09 -12.68
CA GLN A 241 -1.70 -26.94 -12.67
C GLN A 241 -2.22 -26.77 -11.24
N GLU A 242 -1.67 -27.48 -10.26
CA GLU A 242 -2.04 -27.30 -8.85
C GLU A 242 -1.62 -25.92 -8.32
N GLN A 243 -0.41 -25.46 -8.64
CA GLN A 243 0.05 -24.11 -8.32
C GLN A 243 -0.85 -23.05 -8.93
N GLU A 244 -1.24 -23.20 -10.21
CA GLU A 244 -2.18 -22.31 -10.92
C GLU A 244 -3.56 -22.30 -10.26
N GLY A 245 -4.05 -23.45 -9.84
CA GLY A 245 -5.31 -23.58 -9.08
C GLY A 245 -5.27 -22.80 -7.77
N ILE A 246 -4.17 -22.88 -7.01
CA ILE A 246 -3.96 -22.10 -5.78
C ILE A 246 -3.89 -20.61 -6.12
N VAL A 247 -3.13 -20.21 -7.14
CA VAL A 247 -3.03 -18.82 -7.59
C VAL A 247 -4.40 -18.26 -7.98
N ALA A 248 -5.23 -19.04 -8.69
CA ALA A 248 -6.57 -18.61 -9.07
C ALA A 248 -7.46 -18.36 -7.85
N ARG A 249 -7.43 -19.24 -6.84
CA ARG A 249 -8.19 -19.08 -5.59
C ARG A 249 -7.75 -17.83 -4.83
N ILE A 250 -6.45 -17.61 -4.66
CA ILE A 250 -5.92 -16.43 -3.98
C ILE A 250 -6.28 -15.15 -4.75
N THR A 251 -6.15 -15.17 -6.08
CA THR A 251 -6.51 -14.03 -6.93
C THR A 251 -8.00 -13.68 -6.81
N SER A 252 -8.88 -14.67 -6.74
CA SER A 252 -10.32 -14.46 -6.51
C SER A 252 -10.58 -13.78 -5.16
N LEU A 253 -9.96 -14.27 -4.09
CA LEU A 253 -10.07 -13.66 -2.75
C LEU A 253 -9.56 -12.21 -2.72
N LEU A 254 -8.45 -11.93 -3.40
CA LEU A 254 -7.91 -10.57 -3.54
C LEU A 254 -8.89 -9.63 -4.22
N ILE A 255 -9.48 -10.05 -5.35
CA ILE A 255 -10.46 -9.25 -6.09
C ILE A 255 -11.70 -8.97 -5.23
N GLU A 256 -12.19 -9.95 -4.48
CA GLU A 256 -13.33 -9.77 -3.58
C GLU A 256 -13.00 -8.81 -2.43
N SER A 257 -11.83 -8.96 -1.81
CA SER A 257 -11.34 -8.05 -0.76
C SER A 257 -11.19 -6.61 -1.28
N GLU A 258 -10.62 -6.40 -2.46
CA GLU A 258 -10.49 -5.07 -3.08
C GLU A 258 -11.86 -4.43 -3.39
N LYS A 259 -12.84 -5.22 -3.83
CA LYS A 259 -14.21 -4.73 -4.05
C LYS A 259 -14.86 -4.28 -2.74
N LEU A 260 -14.71 -5.06 -1.67
CA LEU A 260 -15.22 -4.71 -0.35
C LEU A 260 -14.56 -3.46 0.20
N GLU A 261 -13.22 -3.38 0.14
CA GLU A 261 -12.46 -2.21 0.58
C GLU A 261 -12.87 -0.95 -0.19
N GLY A 262 -13.03 -1.05 -1.52
CA GLY A 262 -13.52 0.07 -2.34
C GLY A 262 -14.96 0.48 -2.02
N ALA A 263 -15.84 -0.47 -1.68
CA ALA A 263 -17.20 -0.17 -1.27
C ALA A 263 -17.25 0.52 0.11
N TYR A 264 -16.45 0.05 1.06
CA TYR A 264 -16.35 0.65 2.39
C TYR A 264 -15.67 2.02 2.36
N SER A 265 -14.64 2.21 1.54
CA SER A 265 -13.99 3.52 1.37
C SER A 265 -14.97 4.57 0.84
N ARG A 266 -15.79 4.23 -0.16
CA ARG A 266 -16.87 5.11 -0.63
C ARG A 266 -17.91 5.43 0.45
N LYS A 267 -18.23 4.45 1.33
CA LYS A 267 -19.14 4.72 2.45
C LYS A 267 -18.53 5.72 3.44
N LEU A 268 -17.24 5.68 3.69
CA LEU A 268 -16.56 6.68 4.53
C LEU A 268 -16.63 8.07 3.90
N GLU A 269 -16.40 8.18 2.60
CA GLU A 269 -16.56 9.44 1.86
C GLU A 269 -17.99 9.98 2.01
N TYR A 270 -19.01 9.13 1.86
CA TYR A 270 -20.41 9.53 2.06
C TYR A 270 -20.72 9.96 3.51
N MET A 271 -20.09 9.37 4.53
CA MET A 271 -20.23 9.83 5.92
C MET A 271 -19.68 11.26 6.10
N ASP A 272 -18.54 11.56 5.47
CA ASP A 272 -17.98 12.91 5.51
C ASP A 272 -18.84 13.92 4.73
N GLU A 273 -19.35 13.54 3.56
CA GLU A 273 -20.28 14.37 2.79
C GLU A 273 -21.59 14.62 3.56
N LEU A 274 -22.14 13.59 4.21
CA LEU A 274 -23.34 13.69 5.04
C LEU A 274 -23.11 14.67 6.20
N LYS A 275 -21.97 14.58 6.86
CA LYS A 275 -21.59 15.51 7.93
C LYS A 275 -21.59 16.97 7.46
N GLN A 276 -21.02 17.22 6.28
CA GLN A 276 -21.00 18.55 5.68
C GLN A 276 -22.41 19.03 5.30
N SER A 277 -23.24 18.16 4.73
CA SER A 277 -24.62 18.47 4.36
C SER A 277 -25.48 18.84 5.58
N ILE A 278 -25.40 18.04 6.66
CA ILE A 278 -26.12 18.30 7.90
C ILE A 278 -25.70 19.67 8.49
N LEU A 279 -24.40 19.99 8.50
CA LEU A 279 -23.91 21.30 8.91
C LEU A 279 -24.50 22.42 8.05
N GLN A 280 -24.54 22.25 6.74
CA GLN A 280 -25.09 23.24 5.83
C GLN A 280 -26.59 23.46 6.08
N GLU A 281 -27.37 22.41 6.27
CA GLU A 281 -28.80 22.50 6.57
C GLU A 281 -29.06 23.16 7.92
N ALA A 282 -28.28 22.81 8.95
CA ALA A 282 -28.37 23.42 10.28
C ALA A 282 -28.22 24.96 10.23
N PHE A 283 -27.23 25.42 9.46
CA PHE A 283 -26.94 26.86 9.38
C PHE A 283 -27.70 27.59 8.27
N SER A 284 -28.49 26.90 7.45
CA SER A 284 -29.45 27.50 6.53
C SER A 284 -30.86 27.67 7.14
N GLY A 285 -31.05 27.23 8.39
CA GLY A 285 -32.36 27.25 9.05
C GLY A 285 -33.32 26.16 8.63
N LYS A 286 -32.85 25.17 7.84
CA LYS A 286 -33.68 24.08 7.32
C LYS A 286 -33.78 22.89 8.27
N LEU A 287 -32.78 22.67 9.10
CA LEU A 287 -32.66 21.45 9.93
C LEU A 287 -33.75 21.34 10.98
N THR A 288 -34.20 22.46 11.53
CA THR A 288 -35.14 22.51 12.66
C THR A 288 -36.53 23.02 12.25
N GLY A 289 -36.75 23.33 10.96
CA GLY A 289 -38.04 23.82 10.46
C GLY A 289 -38.47 25.17 11.06
N GLY A 290 -37.54 25.93 11.61
CA GLY A 290 -37.75 27.27 12.11
C GLY A 290 -38.04 28.21 10.96
N ILE A 291 -39.25 28.78 10.97
CA ILE A 291 -39.66 29.83 10.05
C ILE A 291 -38.67 30.98 10.22
N ALA A 292 -38.02 31.36 9.12
CA ALA A 292 -37.27 32.60 9.09
C ALA A 292 -38.24 33.74 9.45
N ALA A 293 -37.98 34.38 10.58
CA ALA A 293 -38.67 35.61 10.96
C ALA A 293 -37.99 36.78 10.24
#